data_397934f303123e3e627a37aa6746977d
#
_entry.id   397934f303123e3e627a37aa6746977d
#
_cell.length_a   1.000
_cell.length_b   1.000
_cell.length_c   1.000
_cell.angle_alpha   90.00
_cell.angle_beta   90.00
_cell.angle_gamma   90.00
#
_symmetry.space_group_name_H-M   'P 1'
#
loop_
_entity.id
_entity.type
_entity.pdbx_description
1 polymer ?
#
loop_
_entity_poly.entity_id
_entity_poly.type
_entity_poly.pdbx_seq_one_letter_code
_entity_poly.pdbx_strand_id
1 'polypeptide(L)'
;MKKILIVVCALCCQLLSQAQPAGGFGGFQAPKVDLPTSQEWKDVNYAGDDQAYHTCDIYLPKKEAASYPVVIHVYGSAWFSNSSKGMADLGTIGKSLLEAGYAVVCPNHRSSMDAKWPAQIHDIRAVIRFVRGEAAKYKFDTSFIATSGFSSGGHLASIAATTTGLKQTKVGDYDIDLEGTVGNFLGESSSVNAACDWSGPVDLTNMDCGEGMKMGENSPEDVLLNSKLAKEPDKYRSLSATYYVNKNNPPIIIFHGDKDNVVPNCQGKEFYELLKAAGVKTEATFPAEGGHGGPQMYTEENLKKMVCFLDCVRNGGNMSCCDKPCCKKEAKTRVLEEGGTGAYKAIMREEPTLPEHTIFVPQDLSAFGPAKLLPVLVWGNGACANSPFEHMNFLNEIASNGFIVLATGDIPMTDEWYKGPMSRAEQQIESIDWIIAQNADPKSPYYQKIDTKAICVAGMSCGGLQTLFNCADPRIKALMICNSGLFNEQNAGQAVGGMPMPKKEKLNDIHTPIMYMLGGKEDIAYGNGMDDFKRIQHVPCCAINFPVGHGGTYRQPHGGEFTIPALAWLQWQLQGNKEAAKMFIGKNPQLLQRKDWTLESNKLFKKLK
;
A
#
# COMPACT_ATOMS: atom_id res chain seq x y z
N MET A 1 -19.57 -29.96 12.44
CA MET A 1 -19.02 -28.66 12.06
C MET A 1 -20.00 -27.73 11.33
N LYS A 2 -21.33 -28.01 11.35
CA LYS A 2 -22.38 -27.19 10.72
C LYS A 2 -23.18 -26.29 11.70
N LYS A 3 -22.77 -26.22 12.97
CA LYS A 3 -23.50 -25.43 14.01
C LYS A 3 -22.78 -24.17 14.49
N ILE A 4 -21.55 -23.90 14.05
CA ILE A 4 -20.76 -22.71 14.51
C ILE A 4 -20.94 -21.51 13.56
N LEU A 5 -21.28 -21.73 12.28
CA LEU A 5 -21.44 -20.64 11.30
C LEU A 5 -22.77 -19.88 11.45
N ILE A 6 -23.77 -20.50 12.07
CA ILE A 6 -25.09 -19.87 12.33
C ILE A 6 -25.02 -18.92 13.54
N VAL A 7 -24.06 -19.10 14.44
CA VAL A 7 -23.96 -18.30 15.67
C VAL A 7 -23.32 -16.92 15.43
N VAL A 8 -22.43 -16.77 14.45
CA VAL A 8 -21.77 -15.49 14.19
C VAL A 8 -22.68 -14.53 13.40
N CYS A 9 -23.47 -15.03 12.46
CA CYS A 9 -24.51 -14.21 11.79
C CYS A 9 -25.67 -13.87 12.74
N ALA A 10 -26.03 -14.79 13.66
CA ALA A 10 -27.04 -14.53 14.68
C ALA A 10 -26.60 -13.55 15.75
N LEU A 11 -25.28 -13.44 16.07
CA LEU A 11 -24.78 -12.45 17.02
C LEU A 11 -24.77 -11.02 16.45
N CYS A 12 -24.48 -10.83 15.17
CA CYS A 12 -24.68 -9.53 14.52
C CYS A 12 -26.16 -9.14 14.41
N CYS A 13 -27.04 -10.10 14.07
CA CYS A 13 -28.48 -9.85 14.05
C CYS A 13 -29.10 -9.75 15.45
N GLN A 14 -28.58 -10.45 16.46
CA GLN A 14 -29.07 -10.33 17.85
C GLN A 14 -28.67 -9.05 18.54
N LEU A 15 -27.60 -8.39 18.15
CA LEU A 15 -27.26 -7.03 18.60
C LEU A 15 -28.14 -5.95 17.95
N LEU A 16 -28.79 -6.27 16.82
CA LEU A 16 -29.71 -5.36 16.13
C LEU A 16 -31.19 -5.64 16.42
N SER A 17 -31.55 -6.80 17.00
CA SER A 17 -32.96 -7.20 17.21
C SER A 17 -33.52 -6.88 18.61
N GLN A 18 -32.81 -6.12 19.45
CA GLN A 18 -33.34 -5.63 20.73
C GLN A 18 -33.59 -4.11 20.72
N ALA A 19 -34.13 -3.59 19.65
CA ALA A 19 -34.73 -2.26 19.66
C ALA A 19 -36.15 -2.37 20.22
N GLN A 20 -36.30 -2.28 21.53
CA GLN A 20 -37.55 -1.99 22.20
C GLN A 20 -37.83 -0.47 22.20
N PRO A 21 -39.11 -0.05 22.23
CA PRO A 21 -39.45 1.36 22.14
C PRO A 21 -39.05 2.12 23.42
N ALA A 22 -38.49 3.30 23.23
CA ALA A 22 -38.36 4.40 24.18
C ALA A 22 -37.99 4.03 25.64
N GLY A 23 -36.74 3.69 25.88
CA GLY A 23 -36.21 3.58 27.24
C GLY A 23 -34.68 3.48 27.16
N GLY A 24 -33.95 4.52 27.63
CA GLY A 24 -32.54 4.79 27.46
C GLY A 24 -31.60 3.60 27.55
N PHE A 25 -30.91 3.31 26.48
CA PHE A 25 -29.63 2.62 26.50
C PHE A 25 -28.56 3.63 26.86
N GLY A 26 -27.90 3.42 28.00
CA GLY A 26 -26.75 4.19 28.44
C GLY A 26 -25.68 4.22 27.36
N GLY A 27 -25.39 5.42 26.88
CA GLY A 27 -24.48 5.88 25.89
C GLY A 27 -23.26 5.02 25.59
N PHE A 28 -23.25 4.36 24.44
CA PHE A 28 -22.05 4.29 23.63
C PHE A 28 -21.87 5.68 23.00
N GLN A 29 -21.19 6.57 23.70
CA GLN A 29 -20.67 7.76 23.04
C GLN A 29 -19.57 7.27 22.10
N ALA A 30 -19.74 7.54 20.79
CA ALA A 30 -18.64 7.40 19.84
C ALA A 30 -17.42 8.14 20.40
N PRO A 31 -16.20 7.57 20.34
CA PRO A 31 -15.02 8.23 20.87
C PRO A 31 -14.96 9.64 20.27
N LYS A 32 -14.78 10.65 21.15
CA LYS A 32 -14.69 12.04 20.73
C LYS A 32 -13.48 12.18 19.79
N VAL A 33 -13.73 12.28 18.51
CA VAL A 33 -12.69 12.48 17.50
C VAL A 33 -12.36 13.96 17.46
N ASP A 34 -11.09 14.30 17.63
CA ASP A 34 -10.61 15.66 17.44
C ASP A 34 -10.48 15.94 15.94
N LEU A 35 -11.42 16.68 15.39
CA LEU A 35 -11.47 17.03 13.96
C LEU A 35 -10.83 18.39 13.72
N PRO A 36 -10.10 18.56 12.60
CA PRO A 36 -9.48 19.83 12.22
C PRO A 36 -10.51 20.81 11.64
N THR A 37 -11.49 21.20 12.48
CA THR A 37 -12.61 22.05 12.11
C THR A 37 -12.45 23.48 12.60
N SER A 38 -12.96 24.43 11.82
CA SER A 38 -13.16 25.84 12.24
C SER A 38 -14.56 26.07 12.78
N GLN A 39 -15.54 25.33 12.27
CA GLN A 39 -16.94 25.45 12.65
C GLN A 39 -17.68 24.14 12.42
N GLU A 40 -18.64 23.84 13.29
CA GLU A 40 -19.49 22.66 13.20
C GLU A 40 -20.94 23.03 13.47
N TRP A 41 -21.87 22.39 12.76
CA TRP A 41 -23.30 22.41 13.03
C TRP A 41 -23.79 20.98 13.12
N LYS A 42 -24.55 20.70 14.17
CA LYS A 42 -25.13 19.39 14.42
C LYS A 42 -26.62 19.41 14.19
N ASP A 43 -27.14 18.27 13.75
CA ASP A 43 -28.57 18.04 13.58
C ASP A 43 -29.30 19.11 12.72
N VAL A 44 -28.61 19.62 11.69
CA VAL A 44 -29.20 20.56 10.73
C VAL A 44 -30.24 19.84 9.89
N ASN A 45 -31.50 20.23 9.98
CA ASN A 45 -32.57 19.66 9.15
C ASN A 45 -32.44 20.14 7.70
N TYR A 46 -32.21 19.23 6.76
CA TYR A 46 -32.04 19.56 5.33
C TYR A 46 -33.32 19.49 4.52
N ALA A 47 -34.39 18.94 5.08
CA ALA A 47 -35.68 18.78 4.40
C ALA A 47 -36.69 19.89 4.73
N GLY A 48 -36.49 20.60 5.83
CA GLY A 48 -37.45 21.60 6.31
C GLY A 48 -38.66 20.98 6.98
N ASP A 49 -38.53 19.76 7.46
CA ASP A 49 -39.53 19.02 8.25
C ASP A 49 -38.98 18.72 9.65
N ASP A 50 -39.80 18.16 10.51
CA ASP A 50 -39.42 17.85 11.90
C ASP A 50 -38.86 16.42 12.06
N GLN A 51 -38.44 15.75 10.97
CA GLN A 51 -37.99 14.38 11.02
C GLN A 51 -36.51 14.29 11.38
N ALA A 52 -36.17 13.54 12.43
CA ALA A 52 -34.79 13.35 12.89
C ALA A 52 -33.89 12.65 11.84
N TYR A 53 -34.47 11.82 10.97
CA TYR A 53 -33.74 11.15 9.90
C TYR A 53 -33.45 12.09 8.70
N HIS A 54 -34.02 13.30 8.67
CA HIS A 54 -33.72 14.33 7.69
C HIS A 54 -32.73 15.38 8.24
N THR A 55 -31.83 14.97 9.13
CA THR A 55 -30.79 15.86 9.67
C THR A 55 -29.41 15.49 9.15
N CYS A 56 -28.53 16.50 9.06
CA CYS A 56 -27.12 16.30 8.75
C CYS A 56 -26.23 17.05 9.74
N ASP A 57 -24.99 16.56 9.89
CA ASP A 57 -23.91 17.31 10.54
C ASP A 57 -23.04 17.95 9.47
N ILE A 58 -22.61 19.19 9.72
CA ILE A 58 -21.78 19.98 8.82
C ILE A 58 -20.49 20.34 9.53
N TYR A 59 -19.35 20.14 8.86
CA TYR A 59 -18.02 20.41 9.37
C TYR A 59 -17.26 21.26 8.36
N LEU A 60 -16.79 22.43 8.77
CA LEU A 60 -15.90 23.24 7.95
C LEU A 60 -14.45 23.02 8.35
N PRO A 61 -13.53 22.95 7.37
CA PRO A 61 -12.11 22.74 7.65
C PRO A 61 -11.51 23.91 8.46
N LYS A 62 -10.45 23.62 9.23
CA LYS A 62 -9.71 24.62 10.01
C LYS A 62 -9.03 25.65 9.10
N LYS A 63 -8.63 25.27 7.90
CA LYS A 63 -8.04 26.17 6.91
C LYS A 63 -9.09 27.15 6.41
N GLU A 64 -8.89 28.46 6.67
CA GLU A 64 -9.81 29.50 6.25
C GLU A 64 -9.87 29.67 4.74
N ALA A 65 -11.09 29.79 4.21
CA ALA A 65 -11.39 30.12 2.81
C ALA A 65 -12.70 30.91 2.72
N ALA A 66 -12.90 31.57 1.58
CA ALA A 66 -14.16 32.28 1.31
C ALA A 66 -15.34 31.31 1.16
N SER A 67 -15.08 30.16 0.53
CA SER A 67 -16.02 29.04 0.41
C SER A 67 -15.22 27.71 0.30
N TYR A 68 -15.90 26.61 0.55
CA TYR A 68 -15.30 25.28 0.63
C TYR A 68 -15.97 24.31 -0.33
N PRO A 69 -15.22 23.55 -1.17
CA PRO A 69 -15.80 22.45 -1.92
C PRO A 69 -16.36 21.41 -0.95
N VAL A 70 -17.42 20.70 -1.34
CA VAL A 70 -18.20 19.87 -0.42
C VAL A 70 -18.08 18.41 -0.75
N VAL A 71 -17.89 17.58 0.27
CA VAL A 71 -18.06 16.12 0.20
C VAL A 71 -19.19 15.71 1.14
N ILE A 72 -20.23 15.11 0.58
CA ILE A 72 -21.34 14.53 1.32
C ILE A 72 -20.95 13.07 1.60
N HIS A 73 -20.67 12.73 2.88
CA HIS A 73 -20.21 11.40 3.28
C HIS A 73 -21.30 10.63 4.01
N VAL A 74 -21.68 9.49 3.46
CA VAL A 74 -22.80 8.65 3.91
C VAL A 74 -22.29 7.42 4.63
N TYR A 75 -22.82 7.14 5.82
CA TYR A 75 -22.47 5.98 6.64
C TYR A 75 -22.97 4.65 6.06
N GLY A 76 -22.32 3.55 6.46
CA GLY A 76 -22.77 2.18 6.21
C GLY A 76 -23.71 1.67 7.30
N SER A 77 -24.78 0.98 6.93
CA SER A 77 -25.74 0.37 7.86
C SER A 77 -26.58 -0.74 7.23
N ALA A 78 -26.22 -1.26 6.06
CA ALA A 78 -27.06 -2.11 5.24
C ALA A 78 -28.49 -1.52 5.05
N TRP A 79 -28.57 -0.19 4.99
CA TRP A 79 -29.82 0.61 4.93
C TRP A 79 -30.78 0.47 6.12
N PHE A 80 -30.36 -0.16 7.23
CA PHE A 80 -31.23 -0.37 8.40
C PHE A 80 -31.22 0.79 9.41
N SER A 81 -30.27 1.71 9.35
CA SER A 81 -30.22 2.85 10.27
C SER A 81 -30.67 4.15 9.63
N ASN A 82 -31.33 4.97 10.43
CA ASN A 82 -31.78 6.32 10.09
C ASN A 82 -31.13 7.41 10.99
N SER A 83 -30.13 7.04 11.82
CA SER A 83 -29.56 7.90 12.85
C SER A 83 -28.05 7.71 13.06
N SER A 84 -27.33 7.20 12.04
CA SER A 84 -25.91 6.84 12.16
C SER A 84 -24.93 7.84 11.54
N LYS A 85 -25.33 9.08 11.27
CA LYS A 85 -24.43 10.13 10.71
C LYS A 85 -23.18 10.36 11.55
N GLY A 86 -23.23 10.16 12.87
CA GLY A 86 -22.08 10.22 13.77
C GLY A 86 -21.09 9.05 13.63
N MET A 87 -21.46 7.98 12.90
CA MET A 87 -20.62 6.80 12.60
C MET A 87 -20.01 6.86 11.18
N ALA A 88 -19.99 8.01 10.57
CA ALA A 88 -19.60 8.22 9.18
C ALA A 88 -18.06 8.34 8.99
N ASP A 89 -17.27 7.45 9.59
CA ASP A 89 -15.80 7.39 9.43
C ASP A 89 -15.09 8.77 9.56
N LEU A 90 -15.60 9.61 10.46
CA LEU A 90 -15.12 10.98 10.63
C LEU A 90 -13.65 11.07 11.05
N GLY A 91 -13.17 10.10 11.85
CA GLY A 91 -11.78 10.07 12.34
C GLY A 91 -10.76 9.70 11.26
N THR A 92 -11.20 9.22 10.12
CA THR A 92 -10.37 8.76 8.99
C THR A 92 -10.70 9.55 7.72
N ILE A 93 -11.74 9.15 7.00
CA ILE A 93 -12.18 9.79 5.75
C ILE A 93 -12.53 11.26 5.98
N GLY A 94 -13.40 11.57 6.97
CA GLY A 94 -13.81 12.92 7.27
C GLY A 94 -12.64 13.83 7.65
N LYS A 95 -11.75 13.35 8.52
CA LYS A 95 -10.54 14.09 8.92
C LYS A 95 -9.65 14.41 7.72
N SER A 96 -9.37 13.45 6.84
CA SER A 96 -8.54 13.66 5.66
C SER A 96 -9.15 14.67 4.69
N LEU A 97 -10.46 14.66 4.50
CA LEU A 97 -11.17 15.64 3.68
C LEU A 97 -11.07 17.04 4.28
N LEU A 98 -11.26 17.17 5.60
CA LEU A 98 -11.15 18.46 6.31
C LEU A 98 -9.71 19.01 6.24
N GLU A 99 -8.69 18.17 6.43
CA GLU A 99 -7.28 18.56 6.29
C GLU A 99 -6.95 19.04 4.87
N ALA A 100 -7.60 18.45 3.86
CA ALA A 100 -7.47 18.87 2.46
C ALA A 100 -8.27 20.13 2.10
N GLY A 101 -9.11 20.64 3.01
CA GLY A 101 -9.88 21.88 2.79
C GLY A 101 -11.27 21.67 2.21
N TYR A 102 -11.83 20.46 2.28
CA TYR A 102 -13.21 20.18 1.93
C TYR A 102 -14.15 20.38 3.13
N ALA A 103 -15.30 20.98 2.94
CA ALA A 103 -16.41 20.89 3.87
C ALA A 103 -16.97 19.47 3.82
N VAL A 104 -17.27 18.88 4.98
CA VAL A 104 -17.84 17.53 5.08
C VAL A 104 -19.27 17.64 5.61
N VAL A 105 -20.21 17.03 4.89
CA VAL A 105 -21.63 16.96 5.27
C VAL A 105 -21.99 15.49 5.48
N CYS A 106 -22.39 15.14 6.71
CA CYS A 106 -22.76 13.77 7.08
C CYS A 106 -24.28 13.68 7.33
N PRO A 107 -25.08 13.21 6.38
CA PRO A 107 -26.52 13.11 6.55
C PRO A 107 -26.95 11.81 7.22
N ASN A 108 -28.05 11.87 7.95
CA ASN A 108 -28.96 10.76 8.11
C ASN A 108 -29.84 10.63 6.88
N HIS A 109 -30.45 9.47 6.71
CA HIS A 109 -31.45 9.19 5.67
C HIS A 109 -32.45 8.17 6.20
N ARG A 110 -33.62 8.05 5.57
CA ARG A 110 -34.61 7.03 5.93
C ARG A 110 -34.00 5.64 5.83
N SER A 111 -34.24 4.83 6.83
CA SER A 111 -33.92 3.39 6.79
C SER A 111 -34.90 2.63 5.91
N SER A 112 -34.58 1.38 5.60
CA SER A 112 -35.49 0.41 4.95
C SER A 112 -36.73 0.11 5.77
N MET A 113 -36.71 0.44 7.07
CA MET A 113 -37.86 0.29 7.97
C MET A 113 -38.77 1.51 7.94
N ASP A 114 -38.25 2.71 7.69
CA ASP A 114 -39.01 3.94 7.56
C ASP A 114 -39.71 4.03 6.20
N ALA A 115 -38.96 3.72 5.13
CA ALA A 115 -39.45 3.73 3.77
C ALA A 115 -38.65 2.82 2.85
N LYS A 116 -39.30 2.28 1.82
CA LYS A 116 -38.65 1.44 0.81
C LYS A 116 -37.94 2.27 -0.25
N TRP A 117 -37.06 1.60 -1.01
CA TRP A 117 -36.44 2.20 -2.19
C TRP A 117 -37.54 2.79 -3.12
N PRO A 118 -37.35 4.01 -3.65
CA PRO A 118 -36.13 4.82 -3.72
C PRO A 118 -36.01 5.91 -2.63
N ALA A 119 -36.66 5.79 -1.47
CA ALA A 119 -36.65 6.85 -0.46
C ALA A 119 -35.24 7.29 -0.03
N GLN A 120 -34.28 6.37 0.02
CA GLN A 120 -32.90 6.63 0.46
C GLN A 120 -32.18 7.55 -0.52
N ILE A 121 -32.33 7.34 -1.83
CA ILE A 121 -31.72 8.24 -2.83
C ILE A 121 -32.42 9.59 -2.89
N HIS A 122 -33.72 9.66 -2.62
CA HIS A 122 -34.44 10.95 -2.49
C HIS A 122 -33.85 11.81 -1.38
N ASP A 123 -33.50 11.21 -0.24
CA ASP A 123 -32.91 11.90 0.89
C ASP A 123 -31.51 12.40 0.57
N ILE A 124 -30.65 11.59 -0.05
CA ILE A 124 -29.32 12.00 -0.48
C ILE A 124 -29.40 13.15 -1.50
N ARG A 125 -30.32 13.09 -2.45
CA ARG A 125 -30.54 14.18 -3.41
C ARG A 125 -31.07 15.44 -2.75
N ALA A 126 -31.90 15.30 -1.73
CA ALA A 126 -32.36 16.46 -0.94
C ALA A 126 -31.17 17.13 -0.23
N VAL A 127 -30.23 16.35 0.32
CA VAL A 127 -28.97 16.91 0.91
C VAL A 127 -28.13 17.63 -0.14
N ILE A 128 -27.97 17.07 -1.35
CA ILE A 128 -27.23 17.73 -2.44
C ILE A 128 -27.88 19.06 -2.82
N ARG A 129 -29.21 19.12 -2.92
CA ARG A 129 -29.94 20.36 -3.18
C ARG A 129 -29.86 21.35 -2.01
N PHE A 130 -29.94 20.87 -0.76
CA PHE A 130 -29.73 21.69 0.43
C PHE A 130 -28.34 22.33 0.45
N VAL A 131 -27.29 21.62 0.13
CA VAL A 131 -25.92 22.17 0.02
C VAL A 131 -25.87 23.33 -0.97
N ARG A 132 -26.59 23.25 -2.08
CA ARG A 132 -26.67 24.38 -3.04
C ARG A 132 -27.53 25.55 -2.53
N GLY A 133 -28.69 25.23 -2.00
CA GLY A 133 -29.63 26.27 -1.55
C GLY A 133 -29.13 27.06 -0.35
N GLU A 134 -28.39 26.42 0.55
CA GLU A 134 -27.84 27.03 1.77
C GLU A 134 -26.35 27.43 1.64
N ALA A 135 -25.81 27.47 0.42
CA ALA A 135 -24.39 27.67 0.16
C ALA A 135 -23.83 28.94 0.84
N ALA A 136 -24.53 30.06 0.78
CA ALA A 136 -24.08 31.29 1.39
C ALA A 136 -23.98 31.20 2.92
N LYS A 137 -24.93 30.51 3.55
CA LYS A 137 -24.99 30.35 5.01
C LYS A 137 -23.84 29.50 5.57
N TYR A 138 -23.50 28.39 4.88
CA TYR A 138 -22.49 27.45 5.33
C TYR A 138 -21.16 27.58 4.57
N LYS A 139 -20.98 28.63 3.76
CA LYS A 139 -19.77 28.87 2.94
C LYS A 139 -19.43 27.69 2.01
N PHE A 140 -20.43 27.09 1.39
CA PHE A 140 -20.19 26.01 0.44
C PHE A 140 -19.82 26.55 -0.96
N ASP A 141 -18.83 25.96 -1.58
CA ASP A 141 -18.51 26.15 -2.99
C ASP A 141 -19.27 25.10 -3.83
N THR A 142 -20.39 25.54 -4.40
CA THR A 142 -21.28 24.66 -5.18
C THR A 142 -20.75 24.32 -6.56
N SER A 143 -19.60 24.87 -6.95
CA SER A 143 -18.93 24.45 -8.20
C SER A 143 -18.37 23.03 -8.11
N PHE A 144 -18.13 22.55 -6.88
CA PHE A 144 -17.67 21.18 -6.64
C PHE A 144 -18.40 20.54 -5.45
N ILE A 145 -19.27 19.59 -5.76
CA ILE A 145 -19.94 18.74 -4.77
C ILE A 145 -19.67 17.28 -5.15
N ALA A 146 -19.11 16.52 -4.22
CA ALA A 146 -18.91 15.08 -4.39
C ALA A 146 -19.69 14.29 -3.35
N THR A 147 -20.02 13.05 -3.67
CA THR A 147 -20.53 12.05 -2.72
C THR A 147 -19.43 11.08 -2.32
N SER A 148 -19.46 10.63 -1.09
CA SER A 148 -18.60 9.56 -0.57
C SER A 148 -19.43 8.71 0.39
N GLY A 149 -19.08 7.46 0.56
CA GLY A 149 -19.76 6.63 1.56
C GLY A 149 -19.14 5.25 1.72
N PHE A 150 -19.45 4.62 2.85
CA PHE A 150 -18.99 3.28 3.19
C PHE A 150 -20.15 2.27 3.12
N SER A 151 -19.92 1.06 2.58
CA SER A 151 -20.90 -0.02 2.54
C SER A 151 -22.20 0.44 1.85
N SER A 152 -23.38 0.34 2.49
CA SER A 152 -24.65 0.89 1.96
C SER A 152 -24.57 2.39 1.66
N GLY A 153 -23.70 3.17 2.36
CA GLY A 153 -23.41 4.57 2.03
C GLY A 153 -22.58 4.69 0.74
N GLY A 154 -21.64 3.76 0.49
CA GLY A 154 -20.90 3.65 -0.77
C GLY A 154 -21.83 3.38 -1.95
N HIS A 155 -22.81 2.49 -1.77
CA HIS A 155 -23.90 2.29 -2.72
C HIS A 155 -24.64 3.60 -3.02
N LEU A 156 -25.10 4.32 -1.98
CA LEU A 156 -25.85 5.58 -2.16
C LEU A 156 -25.01 6.67 -2.83
N ALA A 157 -23.71 6.72 -2.53
CA ALA A 157 -22.77 7.63 -3.19
C ALA A 157 -22.59 7.28 -4.68
N SER A 158 -22.44 5.99 -4.99
CA SER A 158 -22.27 5.47 -6.35
C SER A 158 -23.52 5.67 -7.20
N ILE A 159 -24.71 5.38 -6.63
CA ILE A 159 -25.96 5.57 -7.39
C ILE A 159 -26.30 7.05 -7.58
N ALA A 160 -25.99 7.93 -6.63
CA ALA A 160 -26.13 9.37 -6.82
C ALA A 160 -25.26 9.88 -7.99
N ALA A 161 -24.05 9.33 -8.14
CA ALA A 161 -23.15 9.67 -9.24
C ALA A 161 -23.59 9.09 -10.58
N THR A 162 -23.89 7.78 -10.64
CA THR A 162 -24.28 7.12 -11.90
C THR A 162 -25.63 7.57 -12.44
N THR A 163 -26.48 8.10 -11.57
CA THR A 163 -27.79 8.67 -11.94
C THR A 163 -27.80 10.22 -11.97
N THR A 164 -26.60 10.84 -11.98
CA THR A 164 -26.47 12.32 -12.07
C THR A 164 -27.22 12.86 -13.28
N GLY A 165 -28.08 13.87 -13.05
CA GLY A 165 -28.90 14.49 -14.08
C GLY A 165 -30.17 13.69 -14.49
N LEU A 166 -30.32 12.47 -14.02
CA LEU A 166 -31.47 11.60 -14.30
C LEU A 166 -32.51 11.74 -13.17
N LYS A 167 -33.69 12.28 -13.48
CA LYS A 167 -34.75 12.50 -12.49
C LYS A 167 -35.70 11.30 -12.40
N GLN A 168 -36.19 10.88 -13.56
CA GLN A 168 -37.11 9.72 -13.68
C GLN A 168 -36.63 8.84 -14.82
N THR A 169 -36.84 7.55 -14.71
CA THR A 169 -36.50 6.59 -15.77
C THR A 169 -37.34 5.33 -15.66
N LYS A 170 -37.23 4.50 -16.71
CA LYS A 170 -37.80 3.17 -16.74
C LYS A 170 -36.68 2.14 -16.79
N VAL A 171 -36.71 1.17 -15.87
CA VAL A 171 -35.77 0.07 -15.77
C VAL A 171 -36.50 -1.22 -16.10
N GLY A 172 -36.34 -1.73 -17.33
CA GLY A 172 -37.23 -2.79 -17.82
C GLY A 172 -38.68 -2.33 -17.78
N ASP A 173 -39.52 -3.01 -16.99
CA ASP A 173 -40.92 -2.64 -16.78
C ASP A 173 -41.17 -1.81 -15.52
N TYR A 174 -40.13 -1.49 -14.75
CA TYR A 174 -40.23 -0.73 -13.50
C TYR A 174 -39.97 0.76 -13.73
N ASP A 175 -41.02 1.60 -13.50
CA ASP A 175 -40.88 3.06 -13.51
C ASP A 175 -40.34 3.54 -12.16
N ILE A 176 -39.30 4.38 -12.16
CA ILE A 176 -38.71 4.88 -10.95
C ILE A 176 -38.53 6.39 -11.01
N ASP A 177 -38.95 7.07 -9.95
CA ASP A 177 -38.55 8.44 -9.64
C ASP A 177 -37.29 8.42 -8.76
N LEU A 178 -36.19 8.92 -9.27
CA LEU A 178 -34.92 9.01 -8.57
C LEU A 178 -34.70 10.35 -7.88
N GLU A 179 -35.46 11.39 -8.25
CA GLU A 179 -35.30 12.76 -7.73
C GLU A 179 -36.06 12.98 -6.42
N GLY A 180 -37.30 12.53 -6.36
CA GLY A 180 -38.19 12.76 -5.23
C GLY A 180 -38.50 14.26 -4.99
N THR A 181 -39.29 14.49 -3.94
CA THR A 181 -39.79 15.83 -3.56
C THR A 181 -39.39 16.20 -2.12
N VAL A 182 -38.41 15.55 -1.52
CA VAL A 182 -37.92 15.86 -0.18
C VAL A 182 -37.16 17.19 -0.19
N GLY A 183 -37.42 18.05 0.80
CA GLY A 183 -36.71 19.31 1.03
C GLY A 183 -37.30 20.53 0.30
N ASN A 184 -36.77 21.71 0.68
CA ASN A 184 -37.27 22.99 0.24
C ASN A 184 -36.61 23.52 -1.05
N PHE A 185 -35.53 22.91 -1.51
CA PHE A 185 -34.71 23.41 -2.63
C PHE A 185 -34.94 22.61 -3.92
N LEU A 186 -36.19 22.33 -4.26
CA LEU A 186 -36.58 21.50 -5.42
C LEU A 186 -36.15 22.08 -6.78
N GLY A 187 -35.85 23.38 -6.84
CA GLY A 187 -35.33 24.05 -8.04
C GLY A 187 -33.83 23.87 -8.25
N GLU A 188 -33.10 23.42 -7.21
CA GLU A 188 -31.66 23.22 -7.28
C GLU A 188 -31.32 21.87 -7.95
N SER A 189 -30.09 21.79 -8.50
CA SER A 189 -29.60 20.57 -9.09
C SER A 189 -29.20 19.55 -8.01
N SER A 190 -29.55 18.27 -8.20
CA SER A 190 -29.06 17.15 -7.40
C SER A 190 -27.84 16.43 -8.00
N SER A 191 -27.22 17.02 -9.03
CA SER A 191 -26.03 16.44 -9.69
C SER A 191 -24.79 16.60 -8.82
N VAL A 192 -23.85 15.63 -8.97
CA VAL A 192 -22.54 15.65 -8.31
C VAL A 192 -21.40 15.64 -9.31
N ASN A 193 -20.21 16.11 -8.89
CA ASN A 193 -19.02 16.22 -9.72
C ASN A 193 -18.11 15.00 -9.64
N ALA A 194 -18.18 14.24 -8.55
CA ALA A 194 -17.40 13.03 -8.32
C ALA A 194 -18.07 12.12 -7.27
N ALA A 195 -17.61 10.86 -7.19
CA ALA A 195 -17.95 9.99 -6.07
C ALA A 195 -16.76 9.17 -5.58
N CYS A 196 -16.80 8.81 -4.28
CA CYS A 196 -15.86 7.88 -3.64
C CYS A 196 -16.66 6.73 -3.05
N ASP A 197 -16.44 5.53 -3.58
CA ASP A 197 -17.07 4.31 -3.12
C ASP A 197 -16.12 3.52 -2.21
N TRP A 198 -16.51 3.30 -0.97
CA TRP A 198 -15.78 2.49 0.01
C TRP A 198 -16.58 1.22 0.31
N SER A 199 -16.20 0.11 -0.31
CA SER A 199 -16.83 -1.22 -0.13
C SER A 199 -18.35 -1.22 -0.35
N GLY A 200 -18.85 -0.43 -1.31
CA GLY A 200 -20.27 -0.37 -1.65
C GLY A 200 -20.72 -1.56 -2.49
N PRO A 201 -21.91 -2.15 -2.22
CA PRO A 201 -22.57 -3.05 -3.16
C PRO A 201 -23.10 -2.23 -4.34
N VAL A 202 -22.80 -2.59 -5.58
CA VAL A 202 -23.12 -1.78 -6.77
C VAL A 202 -23.94 -2.52 -7.83
N ASP A 203 -23.92 -3.85 -7.82
CA ASP A 203 -24.82 -4.70 -8.59
C ASP A 203 -25.63 -5.61 -7.66
N LEU A 204 -26.85 -5.18 -7.37
CA LEU A 204 -27.74 -5.90 -6.45
C LEU A 204 -28.48 -7.07 -7.15
N THR A 205 -28.29 -7.22 -8.47
CA THR A 205 -28.79 -8.38 -9.22
C THR A 205 -27.82 -9.56 -9.20
N ASN A 206 -26.55 -9.31 -8.84
CA ASN A 206 -25.47 -10.30 -8.85
C ASN A 206 -24.49 -10.05 -7.69
N MET A 207 -25.01 -10.05 -6.45
CA MET A 207 -24.22 -9.68 -5.26
C MET A 207 -22.99 -10.58 -5.02
N ASP A 208 -23.08 -11.86 -5.40
CA ASP A 208 -21.99 -12.83 -5.24
C ASP A 208 -21.12 -13.01 -6.48
N CYS A 209 -21.38 -12.23 -7.53
CA CYS A 209 -20.71 -12.29 -8.83
C CYS A 209 -20.62 -13.72 -9.42
N GLY A 210 -21.61 -14.56 -9.10
CA GLY A 210 -21.69 -15.94 -9.57
C GLY A 210 -20.92 -16.96 -8.72
N GLU A 211 -20.32 -16.57 -7.59
CA GLU A 211 -19.59 -17.48 -6.70
C GLU A 211 -20.49 -18.33 -5.79
N GLY A 212 -21.81 -18.16 -5.88
CA GLY A 212 -22.80 -19.01 -5.19
C GLY A 212 -22.92 -18.75 -3.69
N MET A 213 -22.58 -17.54 -3.24
CA MET A 213 -22.86 -17.11 -1.88
C MET A 213 -24.39 -17.04 -1.71
N LYS A 214 -24.97 -18.01 -1.02
CA LYS A 214 -26.42 -18.00 -0.75
C LYS A 214 -26.71 -16.84 0.20
N MET A 215 -27.17 -15.72 -0.36
CA MET A 215 -27.86 -14.70 0.42
C MET A 215 -29.02 -15.36 1.17
N GLY A 216 -29.07 -15.16 2.47
CA GLY A 216 -30.10 -15.75 3.31
C GLY A 216 -31.52 -15.29 2.90
N GLU A 217 -32.55 -16.01 3.34
CA GLU A 217 -33.89 -15.47 3.24
C GLU A 217 -33.97 -14.12 3.97
N ASN A 218 -34.50 -13.08 3.31
CA ASN A 218 -34.57 -11.70 3.78
C ASN A 218 -33.21 -10.99 3.88
N SER A 219 -32.45 -10.97 2.78
CA SER A 219 -31.25 -10.11 2.66
C SER A 219 -31.59 -8.61 2.86
N PRO A 220 -30.62 -7.76 3.18
CA PRO A 220 -30.86 -6.32 3.32
C PRO A 220 -31.54 -5.69 2.11
N GLU A 221 -31.20 -6.16 0.90
CA GLU A 221 -31.77 -5.71 -0.37
C GLU A 221 -33.26 -6.12 -0.47
N ASP A 222 -33.56 -7.33 -0.08
CA ASP A 222 -34.96 -7.84 -0.04
C ASP A 222 -35.83 -6.98 0.88
N VAL A 223 -35.27 -6.59 2.05
CA VAL A 223 -35.97 -5.73 3.00
C VAL A 223 -36.13 -4.33 2.44
N LEU A 224 -35.05 -3.77 1.83
CA LEU A 224 -35.08 -2.43 1.24
C LEU A 224 -36.10 -2.32 0.10
N LEU A 225 -36.17 -3.34 -0.76
CA LEU A 225 -37.09 -3.37 -1.90
C LEU A 225 -38.48 -3.89 -1.53
N ASN A 226 -38.61 -4.53 -0.37
CA ASN A 226 -39.82 -5.32 0.00
C ASN A 226 -40.18 -6.32 -1.10
N SER A 227 -39.19 -6.99 -1.65
CA SER A 227 -39.32 -7.90 -2.78
C SER A 227 -38.18 -8.91 -2.83
N LYS A 228 -38.25 -9.85 -3.76
CA LYS A 228 -37.22 -10.85 -4.05
C LYS A 228 -36.74 -10.67 -5.49
N LEU A 229 -35.41 -10.82 -5.73
CA LEU A 229 -34.82 -10.71 -7.06
C LEU A 229 -35.54 -11.57 -8.12
N ALA A 230 -35.86 -12.82 -7.78
CA ALA A 230 -36.55 -13.74 -8.68
C ALA A 230 -37.95 -13.27 -9.08
N LYS A 231 -38.58 -12.37 -8.31
CA LYS A 231 -39.93 -11.86 -8.59
C LYS A 231 -39.94 -10.56 -9.33
N GLU A 232 -39.04 -9.63 -8.95
CA GLU A 232 -39.00 -8.28 -9.50
C GLU A 232 -37.55 -7.87 -9.88
N PRO A 233 -36.93 -8.52 -10.89
CA PRO A 233 -35.54 -8.29 -11.25
C PRO A 233 -35.27 -6.82 -11.69
N ASP A 234 -36.23 -6.17 -12.32
CA ASP A 234 -36.09 -4.79 -12.79
C ASP A 234 -36.04 -3.79 -11.62
N LYS A 235 -36.71 -4.11 -10.52
CA LYS A 235 -36.64 -3.34 -9.29
C LYS A 235 -35.26 -3.45 -8.64
N TYR A 236 -34.64 -4.62 -8.67
CA TYR A 236 -33.24 -4.82 -8.24
C TYR A 236 -32.23 -4.09 -9.16
N ARG A 237 -32.47 -4.14 -10.49
CA ARG A 237 -31.68 -3.34 -11.44
C ARG A 237 -31.78 -1.84 -11.14
N SER A 238 -32.97 -1.34 -10.73
CA SER A 238 -33.17 0.06 -10.37
C SER A 238 -32.38 0.50 -9.15
N LEU A 239 -31.99 -0.44 -8.30
CA LEU A 239 -31.12 -0.23 -7.13
C LEU A 239 -29.62 -0.38 -7.48
N SER A 240 -29.26 -0.91 -8.65
CA SER A 240 -27.89 -1.23 -9.04
C SER A 240 -27.23 -0.05 -9.75
N ALA A 241 -26.15 0.51 -9.15
CA ALA A 241 -25.39 1.61 -9.76
C ALA A 241 -24.78 1.21 -11.12
N THR A 242 -24.41 -0.07 -11.29
CA THR A 242 -23.88 -0.64 -12.52
C THR A 242 -24.84 -0.51 -13.71
N TYR A 243 -26.16 -0.55 -13.48
CA TYR A 243 -27.17 -0.42 -14.53
C TYR A 243 -27.14 0.96 -15.22
N TYR A 244 -26.75 2.02 -14.49
CA TYR A 244 -26.76 3.41 -14.97
C TYR A 244 -25.40 3.87 -15.50
N VAL A 245 -24.41 2.98 -15.57
CA VAL A 245 -23.06 3.33 -16.05
C VAL A 245 -23.13 3.78 -17.51
N ASN A 246 -22.67 4.99 -17.77
CA ASN A 246 -22.55 5.54 -19.11
C ASN A 246 -21.42 6.60 -19.17
N LYS A 247 -20.98 6.98 -20.36
CA LYS A 247 -19.86 7.90 -20.59
C LYS A 247 -19.99 9.30 -19.98
N ASN A 248 -21.21 9.70 -19.59
CA ASN A 248 -21.49 11.02 -19.02
C ASN A 248 -21.49 10.99 -17.48
N ASN A 249 -21.29 9.83 -16.86
CA ASN A 249 -21.17 9.77 -15.42
C ASN A 249 -19.96 10.58 -14.94
N PRO A 250 -20.06 11.22 -13.76
CA PRO A 250 -18.92 11.89 -13.17
C PRO A 250 -17.83 10.90 -12.78
N PRO A 251 -16.58 11.34 -12.61
CA PRO A 251 -15.49 10.50 -12.13
C PRO A 251 -15.80 9.81 -10.81
N ILE A 252 -15.42 8.53 -10.69
CA ILE A 252 -15.64 7.70 -9.50
C ILE A 252 -14.34 7.01 -9.10
N ILE A 253 -13.97 7.09 -7.81
CA ILE A 253 -12.88 6.30 -7.21
C ILE A 253 -13.45 5.21 -6.30
N ILE A 254 -12.86 4.02 -6.36
CA ILE A 254 -13.34 2.82 -5.65
C ILE A 254 -12.25 2.30 -4.72
N PHE A 255 -12.61 2.03 -3.47
CA PHE A 255 -11.78 1.33 -2.49
C PHE A 255 -12.53 0.10 -2.00
N HIS A 256 -12.01 -1.10 -2.29
CA HIS A 256 -12.68 -2.34 -1.90
C HIS A 256 -11.67 -3.40 -1.45
N GLY A 257 -11.82 -3.92 -0.23
CA GLY A 257 -10.88 -4.88 0.33
C GLY A 257 -10.93 -6.24 -0.37
N ASP A 258 -9.77 -6.84 -0.67
CA ASP A 258 -9.72 -8.17 -1.30
C ASP A 258 -10.22 -9.28 -0.37
N LYS A 259 -10.23 -9.06 0.95
CA LYS A 259 -10.77 -9.98 1.96
C LYS A 259 -12.11 -9.54 2.52
N ASP A 260 -12.85 -8.69 1.79
CA ASP A 260 -14.18 -8.28 2.21
C ASP A 260 -15.13 -9.48 2.20
N ASN A 261 -15.62 -9.85 3.38
CA ASN A 261 -16.52 -10.99 3.59
C ASN A 261 -17.99 -10.57 3.82
N VAL A 262 -18.30 -9.29 3.68
CA VAL A 262 -19.64 -8.70 3.82
C VAL A 262 -20.18 -8.29 2.46
N VAL A 263 -19.44 -7.47 1.73
CA VAL A 263 -19.70 -7.13 0.33
C VAL A 263 -18.54 -7.70 -0.50
N PRO A 264 -18.76 -8.73 -1.32
CA PRO A 264 -17.68 -9.36 -2.08
C PRO A 264 -16.92 -8.36 -2.95
N ASN A 265 -15.59 -8.48 -2.99
CA ASN A 265 -14.73 -7.55 -3.70
C ASN A 265 -14.96 -7.49 -5.22
N CYS A 266 -15.58 -8.51 -5.78
CA CYS A 266 -16.00 -8.54 -7.18
C CYS A 266 -16.94 -7.37 -7.51
N GLN A 267 -17.76 -6.92 -6.57
CA GLN A 267 -18.62 -5.75 -6.74
C GLN A 267 -17.80 -4.52 -7.14
N GLY A 268 -16.76 -4.19 -6.39
CA GLY A 268 -15.86 -3.07 -6.73
C GLY A 268 -15.06 -3.30 -8.01
N LYS A 269 -14.58 -4.54 -8.25
CA LYS A 269 -13.79 -4.88 -9.45
C LYS A 269 -14.62 -4.78 -10.72
N GLU A 270 -15.80 -5.36 -10.74
CA GLU A 270 -16.72 -5.30 -11.91
C GLU A 270 -17.17 -3.88 -12.17
N PHE A 271 -17.48 -3.11 -11.13
CA PHE A 271 -17.85 -1.70 -11.28
C PHE A 271 -16.73 -0.87 -11.91
N TYR A 272 -15.50 -1.06 -11.46
CA TYR A 272 -14.32 -0.41 -12.04
C TYR A 272 -14.17 -0.73 -13.54
N GLU A 273 -14.28 -2.00 -13.93
CA GLU A 273 -14.16 -2.40 -15.33
C GLU A 273 -15.32 -1.85 -16.20
N LEU A 274 -16.54 -1.81 -15.67
CA LEU A 274 -17.69 -1.23 -16.36
C LEU A 274 -17.51 0.28 -16.58
N LEU A 275 -17.08 1.02 -15.57
CA LEU A 275 -16.80 2.46 -15.68
C LEU A 275 -15.71 2.73 -16.72
N LYS A 276 -14.61 1.95 -16.71
CA LYS A 276 -13.54 2.05 -17.73
C LYS A 276 -14.07 1.79 -19.14
N ALA A 277 -14.83 0.72 -19.32
CA ALA A 277 -15.40 0.35 -20.60
C ALA A 277 -16.35 1.42 -21.15
N ALA A 278 -17.08 2.11 -20.26
CA ALA A 278 -17.93 3.23 -20.61
C ALA A 278 -17.16 4.54 -20.90
N GLY A 279 -15.85 4.59 -20.64
CA GLY A 279 -15.02 5.78 -20.80
C GLY A 279 -15.16 6.80 -19.67
N VAL A 280 -15.70 6.37 -18.51
CA VAL A 280 -15.77 7.20 -17.29
C VAL A 280 -14.36 7.28 -16.68
N LYS A 281 -13.96 8.46 -16.24
CA LYS A 281 -12.72 8.63 -15.48
C LYS A 281 -12.87 7.93 -14.13
N THR A 282 -12.09 6.86 -13.91
CA THR A 282 -12.18 6.06 -12.69
C THR A 282 -10.83 5.57 -12.24
N GLU A 283 -10.68 5.43 -10.92
CA GLU A 283 -9.55 4.79 -10.25
C GLU A 283 -10.08 3.75 -9.26
N ALA A 284 -9.29 2.73 -8.96
CA ALA A 284 -9.64 1.75 -7.95
C ALA A 284 -8.41 1.32 -7.14
N THR A 285 -8.64 0.96 -5.89
CA THR A 285 -7.63 0.36 -5.01
C THR A 285 -8.26 -0.83 -4.30
N PHE A 286 -7.59 -1.99 -4.40
CA PHE A 286 -8.01 -3.26 -3.81
C PHE A 286 -6.95 -3.73 -2.81
N PRO A 287 -6.98 -3.26 -1.53
CA PRO A 287 -6.01 -3.69 -0.54
C PRO A 287 -6.10 -5.19 -0.29
N ALA A 288 -4.97 -5.92 -0.48
CA ALA A 288 -4.92 -7.39 -0.38
C ALA A 288 -5.33 -7.92 1.01
N GLU A 289 -5.04 -7.16 2.08
CA GLU A 289 -5.41 -7.49 3.45
C GLU A 289 -6.66 -6.73 3.93
N GLY A 290 -7.29 -5.96 3.06
CA GLY A 290 -8.48 -5.17 3.38
C GLY A 290 -9.71 -6.07 3.53
N GLY A 291 -10.46 -5.88 4.64
CA GLY A 291 -11.79 -6.45 4.85
C GLY A 291 -12.89 -5.43 4.54
N HIS A 292 -14.06 -5.62 5.15
CA HIS A 292 -15.18 -4.67 5.06
C HIS A 292 -14.91 -3.46 5.96
N GLY A 293 -14.12 -2.49 5.47
CA GLY A 293 -13.64 -1.36 6.27
C GLY A 293 -12.42 -1.72 7.14
N GLY A 294 -12.14 -0.87 8.13
CA GLY A 294 -11.06 -1.07 9.11
C GLY A 294 -9.71 -0.46 8.70
N PRO A 295 -8.66 -0.65 9.55
CA PRO A 295 -7.38 0.04 9.39
C PRO A 295 -6.67 -0.22 8.06
N GLN A 296 -6.82 -1.43 7.49
CA GLN A 296 -6.22 -1.80 6.20
C GLN A 296 -6.88 -1.09 5.02
N MET A 297 -8.13 -0.64 5.17
CA MET A 297 -8.85 0.15 4.17
C MET A 297 -8.52 1.63 4.30
N TYR A 298 -8.47 2.16 5.53
CA TYR A 298 -8.29 3.59 5.83
C TYR A 298 -6.83 3.95 6.08
N THR A 299 -5.92 3.39 5.27
CA THR A 299 -4.49 3.74 5.32
C THR A 299 -4.27 5.18 4.87
N GLU A 300 -3.21 5.81 5.36
CA GLU A 300 -2.82 7.16 4.91
C GLU A 300 -2.69 7.25 3.38
N GLU A 301 -2.22 6.18 2.74
CA GLU A 301 -2.10 6.09 1.30
C GLU A 301 -3.46 6.14 0.59
N ASN A 302 -4.44 5.32 1.03
CA ASN A 302 -5.77 5.29 0.44
C ASN A 302 -6.51 6.63 0.64
N LEU A 303 -6.38 7.20 1.85
CA LEU A 303 -6.97 8.50 2.15
C LEU A 303 -6.36 9.63 1.29
N LYS A 304 -5.04 9.61 1.08
CA LYS A 304 -4.36 10.54 0.15
C LYS A 304 -4.79 10.31 -1.30
N LYS A 305 -4.95 9.07 -1.76
CA LYS A 305 -5.46 8.77 -3.11
C LYS A 305 -6.86 9.36 -3.31
N MET A 306 -7.76 9.20 -2.33
CA MET A 306 -9.08 9.80 -2.36
C MET A 306 -9.02 11.33 -2.52
N VAL A 307 -8.23 12.00 -1.67
CA VAL A 307 -8.08 13.47 -1.72
C VAL A 307 -7.51 13.91 -3.05
N CYS A 308 -6.43 13.29 -3.50
CA CYS A 308 -5.81 13.60 -4.80
C CYS A 308 -6.76 13.42 -5.98
N PHE A 309 -7.56 12.35 -5.97
CA PHE A 309 -8.58 12.12 -6.98
C PHE A 309 -9.60 13.28 -7.02
N LEU A 310 -10.13 13.65 -5.87
CA LEU A 310 -11.09 14.75 -5.75
C LEU A 310 -10.49 16.09 -6.19
N ASP A 311 -9.27 16.41 -5.78
CA ASP A 311 -8.54 17.62 -6.18
C ASP A 311 -8.29 17.63 -7.69
N CYS A 312 -7.97 16.49 -8.28
CA CYS A 312 -7.76 16.38 -9.72
C CYS A 312 -9.04 16.66 -10.49
N VAL A 313 -10.15 16.03 -10.09
CA VAL A 313 -11.44 16.25 -10.73
C VAL A 313 -11.85 17.71 -10.61
N ARG A 314 -11.72 18.28 -9.42
CA ARG A 314 -12.05 19.68 -9.13
C ARG A 314 -11.26 20.66 -9.99
N ASN A 315 -9.98 20.39 -10.23
CA ASN A 315 -9.10 21.27 -11.01
C ASN A 315 -9.10 20.96 -12.53
N GLY A 316 -10.02 20.14 -13.03
CA GLY A 316 -10.13 19.80 -14.45
C GLY A 316 -8.94 19.03 -15.01
N GLY A 317 -8.14 18.38 -14.15
CA GLY A 317 -6.93 17.64 -14.53
C GLY A 317 -7.21 16.33 -15.26
N ASN A 318 -6.25 15.89 -16.06
CA ASN A 318 -6.21 14.51 -16.55
C ASN A 318 -5.90 13.56 -15.39
N MET A 319 -6.52 12.37 -15.39
CA MET A 319 -6.47 11.38 -14.30
C MET A 319 -5.10 10.73 -14.04
N SER A 320 -4.01 11.16 -14.68
CA SER A 320 -2.66 10.81 -14.24
C SER A 320 -2.24 11.57 -12.96
N CYS A 321 -3.20 11.81 -12.07
CA CYS A 321 -2.95 12.50 -10.80
C CYS A 321 -2.04 11.71 -9.87
N CYS A 322 -2.01 10.39 -9.99
CA CYS A 322 -1.03 9.55 -9.28
C CYS A 322 0.43 9.88 -9.66
N ASP A 323 0.65 10.54 -10.81
CA ASP A 323 1.97 11.02 -11.23
C ASP A 323 2.29 12.45 -10.73
N LYS A 324 1.34 13.17 -10.11
CA LYS A 324 1.60 14.52 -9.58
C LYS A 324 2.21 14.49 -8.18
N PRO A 325 2.98 15.54 -7.81
CA PRO A 325 3.63 15.62 -6.48
C PRO A 325 2.67 15.49 -5.29
N CYS A 326 1.38 15.83 -5.44
CA CYS A 326 0.39 15.70 -4.37
C CYS A 326 0.01 14.24 -4.04
N CYS A 327 0.14 13.32 -5.02
CA CYS A 327 -0.10 11.88 -4.83
C CYS A 327 1.18 11.09 -4.60
N LYS A 328 2.34 11.66 -4.93
CA LYS A 328 3.61 11.05 -4.59
C LYS A 328 3.79 11.23 -3.09
N LYS A 329 3.66 10.14 -2.35
CA LYS A 329 4.22 10.03 -1.01
C LYS A 329 5.63 10.62 -1.11
N GLU A 330 5.93 11.71 -0.38
CA GLU A 330 7.32 12.16 -0.31
C GLU A 330 8.12 10.95 0.15
N ALA A 331 8.98 10.46 -0.74
CA ALA A 331 9.79 9.28 -0.43
C ALA A 331 10.55 9.60 0.85
N LYS A 332 10.32 8.79 1.89
CA LYS A 332 11.04 8.97 3.15
C LYS A 332 12.53 8.91 2.84
N THR A 333 13.26 9.82 3.43
CA THR A 333 14.72 9.89 3.29
C THR A 333 15.35 10.03 4.66
N ARG A 334 16.55 9.45 4.80
CA ARG A 334 17.36 9.60 6.01
C ARG A 334 18.84 9.66 5.66
N VAL A 335 19.56 10.62 6.23
CA VAL A 335 21.03 10.71 6.13
C VAL A 335 21.62 10.11 7.39
N LEU A 336 22.58 9.20 7.23
CA LEU A 336 23.34 8.58 8.31
C LEU A 336 24.80 9.03 8.26
N GLU A 337 25.42 9.19 9.44
CA GLU A 337 26.87 9.44 9.58
C GLU A 337 27.36 10.50 8.60
N GLU A 338 26.62 11.62 8.51
CA GLU A 338 26.90 12.73 7.57
C GLU A 338 27.04 12.30 6.10
N GLY A 339 26.41 11.18 5.73
CA GLY A 339 26.46 10.60 4.40
C GLY A 339 27.66 9.69 4.13
N GLY A 340 28.36 9.22 5.17
CA GLY A 340 29.53 8.34 5.06
C GLY A 340 30.85 9.05 4.78
N THR A 341 31.95 8.27 4.72
CA THR A 341 33.33 8.78 4.55
C THR A 341 33.81 8.80 3.10
N GLY A 342 33.08 8.15 2.18
CA GLY A 342 33.43 8.08 0.77
C GLY A 342 33.37 9.43 0.03
N ALA A 343 33.74 9.41 -1.23
CA ALA A 343 33.79 10.62 -2.07
C ALA A 343 32.37 11.20 -2.36
N TYR A 344 31.30 10.44 -2.12
CA TYR A 344 29.91 10.82 -2.42
C TYR A 344 29.08 10.72 -1.14
N LYS A 345 28.50 11.82 -0.71
CA LYS A 345 27.57 11.77 0.43
C LYS A 345 26.35 10.91 0.07
N ALA A 346 26.11 9.86 0.85
CA ALA A 346 25.02 8.95 0.65
C ALA A 346 23.75 9.35 1.41
N ILE A 347 22.62 8.85 0.94
CA ILE A 347 21.31 8.98 1.57
C ILE A 347 20.55 7.65 1.46
N MET A 348 19.82 7.28 2.50
CA MET A 348 18.76 6.27 2.41
C MET A 348 17.49 6.91 1.89
N ARG A 349 16.76 6.22 1.03
CA ARG A 349 15.47 6.66 0.52
C ARG A 349 14.54 5.50 0.19
N GLU A 350 13.25 5.74 0.32
CA GLU A 350 12.21 4.91 -0.27
C GLU A 350 12.09 5.22 -1.77
N GLU A 351 11.70 4.20 -2.53
CA GLU A 351 11.27 4.37 -3.90
C GLU A 351 9.83 3.82 -4.04
N PRO A 352 8.85 4.66 -4.34
CA PRO A 352 7.46 4.24 -4.45
C PRO A 352 7.22 3.14 -5.49
N THR A 353 8.10 3.06 -6.51
CA THR A 353 8.05 2.04 -7.57
C THR A 353 8.77 0.74 -7.21
N LEU A 354 9.40 0.67 -6.01
CA LEU A 354 10.02 -0.52 -5.45
C LEU A 354 9.63 -0.63 -3.96
N PRO A 355 8.37 -0.98 -3.65
CA PRO A 355 7.90 -1.10 -2.27
C PRO A 355 8.68 -2.17 -1.50
N GLU A 356 8.67 -2.08 -0.17
CA GLU A 356 9.40 -3.00 0.72
C GLU A 356 10.91 -3.08 0.45
N HIS A 357 11.52 -1.97 -0.01
CA HIS A 357 12.96 -1.85 -0.21
C HIS A 357 13.46 -0.48 0.27
N THR A 358 14.70 -0.46 0.73
CA THR A 358 15.44 0.75 1.07
C THR A 358 16.61 0.92 0.11
N ILE A 359 16.73 2.09 -0.50
CA ILE A 359 17.82 2.41 -1.41
C ILE A 359 18.85 3.30 -0.71
N PHE A 360 20.12 2.89 -0.70
CA PHE A 360 21.23 3.72 -0.32
C PHE A 360 21.95 4.17 -1.59
N VAL A 361 22.11 5.45 -1.77
CA VAL A 361 22.60 6.03 -3.02
C VAL A 361 23.31 7.35 -2.76
N PRO A 362 24.31 7.75 -3.59
CA PRO A 362 24.84 9.11 -3.56
C PRO A 362 23.71 10.15 -3.67
N GLN A 363 23.76 11.19 -2.82
CA GLN A 363 22.75 12.27 -2.83
C GLN A 363 22.72 13.01 -4.17
N ASP A 364 23.90 13.25 -4.73
CA ASP A 364 24.05 13.88 -6.03
C ASP A 364 24.34 12.86 -7.12
N LEU A 365 23.30 12.53 -7.89
CA LEU A 365 23.39 11.64 -9.05
C LEU A 365 23.90 12.35 -10.32
N SER A 366 24.13 13.66 -10.30
CA SER A 366 24.67 14.39 -11.47
C SER A 366 26.13 14.01 -11.77
N ALA A 367 26.85 13.51 -10.77
CA ALA A 367 28.21 12.99 -10.90
C ALA A 367 28.30 11.69 -11.70
N PHE A 368 27.15 11.07 -12.05
CA PHE A 368 27.05 9.77 -12.72
C PHE A 368 26.30 9.89 -14.04
N GLY A 369 26.70 9.06 -15.01
CA GLY A 369 26.15 9.00 -16.36
C GLY A 369 26.93 8.00 -17.20
N PRO A 370 26.76 7.97 -18.54
CA PRO A 370 27.37 6.97 -19.42
C PRO A 370 28.89 6.82 -19.31
N ALA A 371 29.59 7.91 -18.91
CA ALA A 371 31.04 7.88 -18.70
C ALA A 371 31.45 7.37 -17.30
N LYS A 372 30.51 7.31 -16.35
CA LYS A 372 30.76 6.89 -14.97
C LYS A 372 29.48 6.31 -14.38
N LEU A 373 29.34 5.03 -14.46
CA LEU A 373 28.14 4.31 -14.00
C LEU A 373 28.28 3.88 -12.53
N LEU A 374 27.14 3.79 -11.84
CA LEU A 374 27.02 3.23 -10.50
C LEU A 374 26.90 1.69 -10.58
N PRO A 375 27.84 0.92 -10.02
CA PRO A 375 27.63 -0.51 -9.81
C PRO A 375 26.61 -0.75 -8.71
N VAL A 376 26.00 -1.92 -8.73
CA VAL A 376 24.85 -2.29 -7.90
C VAL A 376 25.23 -3.32 -6.85
N LEU A 377 24.84 -3.06 -5.60
CA LEU A 377 24.81 -4.06 -4.53
C LEU A 377 23.34 -4.32 -4.17
N VAL A 378 22.89 -5.58 -4.27
CA VAL A 378 21.60 -6.04 -3.74
C VAL A 378 21.86 -6.73 -2.41
N TRP A 379 21.13 -6.35 -1.36
CA TRP A 379 21.40 -6.78 0.01
C TRP A 379 20.19 -7.44 0.68
N GLY A 380 20.39 -8.64 1.23
CA GLY A 380 19.45 -9.34 2.12
C GLY A 380 19.84 -9.21 3.59
N ASN A 381 18.88 -8.97 4.47
CA ASN A 381 19.12 -8.72 5.89
C ASN A 381 19.21 -9.99 6.74
N GLY A 382 19.89 -9.89 7.88
CA GLY A 382 19.88 -10.92 8.93
C GLY A 382 18.48 -11.14 9.50
N ALA A 383 18.27 -12.31 10.13
CA ALA A 383 16.97 -12.74 10.69
C ALA A 383 15.79 -12.68 9.71
N CYS A 384 16.03 -12.64 8.41
CA CYS A 384 15.01 -12.34 7.38
C CYS A 384 14.23 -11.05 7.67
N ALA A 385 14.83 -10.09 8.35
CA ALA A 385 14.15 -8.83 8.68
C ALA A 385 13.80 -8.06 7.40
N ASN A 386 12.55 -7.62 7.27
CA ASN A 386 12.14 -6.75 6.16
C ASN A 386 12.48 -5.28 6.48
N SER A 387 13.73 -5.05 6.92
CA SER A 387 14.32 -3.74 7.21
C SER A 387 15.84 -3.86 7.31
N PRO A 388 16.62 -2.94 6.71
CA PRO A 388 18.08 -2.93 6.78
C PRO A 388 18.63 -2.35 8.09
N PHE A 389 17.83 -2.20 9.14
CA PHE A 389 18.19 -1.53 10.40
C PHE A 389 19.56 -1.95 10.96
N GLU A 390 19.83 -3.27 11.00
CA GLU A 390 21.08 -3.80 11.53
C GLU A 390 22.32 -3.51 10.66
N HIS A 391 22.12 -3.12 9.40
CA HIS A 391 23.19 -3.01 8.40
C HIS A 391 23.34 -1.60 7.84
N MET A 392 22.57 -0.62 8.36
CA MET A 392 22.50 0.73 7.80
C MET A 392 23.87 1.40 7.64
N ASN A 393 24.73 1.35 8.68
CA ASN A 393 26.02 2.01 8.65
C ASN A 393 26.96 1.40 7.59
N PHE A 394 26.93 0.06 7.48
CA PHE A 394 27.69 -0.68 6.48
C PHE A 394 27.23 -0.36 5.05
N LEU A 395 25.91 -0.36 4.80
CA LEU A 395 25.35 -0.11 3.47
C LEU A 395 25.50 1.36 3.07
N ASN A 396 25.35 2.28 4.02
CA ASN A 396 25.55 3.70 3.80
C ASN A 396 27.02 4.01 3.41
N GLU A 397 27.97 3.37 4.08
CA GLU A 397 29.39 3.53 3.77
C GLU A 397 29.72 3.01 2.36
N ILE A 398 29.16 1.86 1.95
CA ILE A 398 29.32 1.35 0.59
C ILE A 398 28.75 2.34 -0.43
N ALA A 399 27.56 2.88 -0.19
CA ALA A 399 26.93 3.83 -1.10
C ALA A 399 27.75 5.15 -1.21
N SER A 400 28.35 5.61 -0.12
CA SER A 400 29.22 6.80 -0.11
C SER A 400 30.46 6.65 -1.00
N ASN A 401 30.85 5.42 -1.31
CA ASN A 401 31.95 5.08 -2.19
C ASN A 401 31.54 4.90 -3.67
N GLY A 402 30.35 5.38 -4.04
CA GLY A 402 29.90 5.41 -5.44
C GLY A 402 29.25 4.12 -5.92
N PHE A 403 28.44 3.50 -5.06
CA PHE A 403 27.56 2.37 -5.36
C PHE A 403 26.09 2.77 -5.16
N ILE A 404 25.19 2.10 -5.86
CA ILE A 404 23.80 2.05 -5.45
C ILE A 404 23.55 0.73 -4.72
N VAL A 405 22.94 0.79 -3.54
CA VAL A 405 22.63 -0.37 -2.73
C VAL A 405 21.12 -0.50 -2.61
N LEU A 406 20.58 -1.67 -2.98
CA LEU A 406 19.17 -2.03 -2.91
C LEU A 406 19.01 -3.05 -1.80
N ALA A 407 18.56 -2.63 -0.62
CA ALA A 407 18.37 -3.50 0.53
C ALA A 407 16.89 -3.88 0.67
N THR A 408 16.61 -5.15 0.97
CA THR A 408 15.25 -5.61 1.24
C THR A 408 14.68 -4.91 2.48
N GLY A 409 13.39 -4.54 2.41
CA GLY A 409 12.64 -4.00 3.53
C GLY A 409 12.57 -2.49 3.63
N ASP A 410 11.65 -2.05 4.47
CA ASP A 410 11.29 -0.64 4.65
C ASP A 410 12.42 0.18 5.28
N ILE A 411 12.47 1.47 4.92
CA ILE A 411 13.44 2.42 5.47
C ILE A 411 13.23 2.59 6.98
N PRO A 412 14.28 2.31 7.81
CA PRO A 412 14.19 2.52 9.24
C PRO A 412 14.32 4.01 9.59
N MET A 413 13.21 4.62 10.01
CA MET A 413 13.15 6.03 10.38
C MET A 413 13.52 6.29 11.85
N THR A 414 13.52 5.26 12.69
CA THR A 414 13.92 5.28 14.09
C THR A 414 15.04 4.29 14.34
N ASP A 415 15.66 4.37 15.54
CA ASP A 415 16.69 3.43 15.98
C ASP A 415 16.09 2.25 16.77
N GLU A 416 14.82 1.98 16.58
CA GLU A 416 14.14 0.84 17.19
C GLU A 416 14.29 -0.43 16.36
N TRP A 417 14.38 -1.56 17.06
CA TRP A 417 14.43 -2.88 16.42
C TRP A 417 13.18 -3.16 15.60
N TYR A 418 13.39 -3.69 14.39
CA TYR A 418 12.31 -4.06 13.49
C TYR A 418 11.44 -5.21 14.06
N LYS A 419 10.11 -5.04 14.06
CA LYS A 419 9.11 -5.99 14.56
C LYS A 419 8.08 -6.39 13.50
N GLY A 420 8.35 -6.09 12.23
CA GLY A 420 7.43 -6.34 11.12
C GLY A 420 7.56 -7.73 10.48
N PRO A 421 6.96 -7.93 9.31
CA PRO A 421 7.01 -9.18 8.56
C PRO A 421 8.43 -9.54 8.11
N MET A 422 8.65 -10.81 7.75
CA MET A 422 9.93 -11.27 7.20
C MET A 422 10.07 -10.91 5.73
N SER A 423 11.31 -10.67 5.28
CA SER A 423 11.65 -10.49 3.88
C SER A 423 11.57 -11.81 3.11
N ARG A 424 11.32 -11.73 1.82
CA ARG A 424 11.26 -12.85 0.87
C ARG A 424 12.54 -12.89 0.03
N ALA A 425 12.94 -14.08 -0.44
CA ALA A 425 14.12 -14.23 -1.30
C ALA A 425 13.93 -13.50 -2.65
N GLU A 426 12.72 -13.49 -3.17
CA GLU A 426 12.33 -12.86 -4.43
C GLU A 426 12.61 -11.36 -4.46
N GLN A 427 12.59 -10.67 -3.31
CA GLN A 427 12.88 -9.23 -3.23
C GLN A 427 14.28 -8.87 -3.75
N GLN A 428 15.26 -9.79 -3.65
CA GLN A 428 16.57 -9.56 -4.28
C GLN A 428 16.49 -9.55 -5.81
N ILE A 429 15.63 -10.38 -6.40
CA ILE A 429 15.41 -10.41 -7.85
C ILE A 429 14.58 -9.20 -8.30
N GLU A 430 13.54 -8.85 -7.54
CA GLU A 430 12.74 -7.63 -7.74
C GLU A 430 13.64 -6.37 -7.78
N SER A 431 14.67 -6.31 -6.92
CA SER A 431 15.69 -5.24 -6.93
C SER A 431 16.46 -5.17 -8.25
N ILE A 432 16.88 -6.34 -8.79
CA ILE A 432 17.62 -6.41 -10.07
C ILE A 432 16.73 -5.98 -11.22
N ASP A 433 15.50 -6.51 -11.28
CA ASP A 433 14.52 -6.19 -12.33
C ASP A 433 14.23 -4.68 -12.35
N TRP A 434 13.96 -4.13 -11.15
CA TRP A 434 13.63 -2.72 -11.00
C TRP A 434 14.78 -1.81 -11.44
N ILE A 435 16.02 -2.02 -10.99
CA ILE A 435 17.12 -1.12 -11.31
C ILE A 435 17.50 -1.14 -12.79
N ILE A 436 17.35 -2.30 -13.45
CA ILE A 436 17.54 -2.42 -14.90
C ILE A 436 16.47 -1.62 -15.64
N ALA A 437 15.21 -1.72 -15.23
CA ALA A 437 14.12 -0.96 -15.80
C ALA A 437 14.32 0.56 -15.58
N GLN A 438 14.72 0.97 -14.38
CA GLN A 438 15.00 2.37 -14.06
C GLN A 438 16.14 2.95 -14.90
N ASN A 439 17.19 2.18 -15.16
CA ASN A 439 18.30 2.61 -16.00
C ASN A 439 17.88 2.79 -17.47
N ALA A 440 16.85 2.12 -17.92
CA ALA A 440 16.32 2.20 -19.29
C ALA A 440 15.24 3.28 -19.48
N ASP A 441 14.59 3.73 -18.40
CA ASP A 441 13.51 4.72 -18.46
C ASP A 441 14.05 6.16 -18.50
N PRO A 442 13.83 6.93 -19.61
CA PRO A 442 14.26 8.33 -19.71
C PRO A 442 13.69 9.26 -18.62
N LYS A 443 12.60 8.88 -17.96
CA LYS A 443 11.97 9.67 -16.89
C LYS A 443 12.56 9.36 -15.52
N SER A 444 13.33 8.30 -15.39
CA SER A 444 13.94 7.88 -14.13
C SER A 444 15.13 8.78 -13.74
N PRO A 445 15.30 9.10 -12.45
CA PRO A 445 16.52 9.76 -11.97
C PRO A 445 17.80 8.90 -12.17
N TYR A 446 17.62 7.59 -12.40
CA TYR A 446 18.68 6.61 -12.63
C TYR A 446 18.98 6.37 -14.12
N TYR A 447 18.31 7.06 -15.03
CA TYR A 447 18.46 6.86 -16.47
C TYR A 447 19.92 6.97 -16.92
N GLN A 448 20.44 5.91 -17.55
CA GLN A 448 21.82 5.80 -18.05
C GLN A 448 22.91 6.08 -17.00
N LYS A 449 22.63 5.82 -15.71
CA LYS A 449 23.58 6.02 -14.61
C LYS A 449 24.02 4.73 -13.94
N ILE A 450 23.38 3.60 -14.26
CA ILE A 450 23.60 2.32 -13.58
C ILE A 450 24.40 1.37 -14.48
N ASP A 451 25.42 0.73 -13.92
CA ASP A 451 26.09 -0.40 -14.58
C ASP A 451 25.30 -1.69 -14.35
N THR A 452 24.36 -1.95 -15.24
CA THR A 452 23.52 -3.15 -15.18
C THR A 452 24.27 -4.46 -15.43
N LYS A 453 25.56 -4.40 -15.76
CA LYS A 453 26.47 -5.55 -15.89
C LYS A 453 27.36 -5.76 -14.67
N ALA A 454 27.30 -4.84 -13.71
CA ALA A 454 28.10 -4.85 -12.49
C ALA A 454 27.20 -4.98 -11.26
N ILE A 455 26.55 -6.12 -11.10
CA ILE A 455 25.62 -6.42 -10.00
C ILE A 455 26.23 -7.46 -9.06
N CYS A 456 26.37 -7.11 -7.79
CA CYS A 456 26.68 -8.03 -6.71
C CYS A 456 25.42 -8.30 -5.89
N VAL A 457 25.13 -9.57 -5.61
CA VAL A 457 24.09 -9.93 -4.64
C VAL A 457 24.78 -10.44 -3.37
N ALA A 458 24.33 -9.94 -2.25
CA ALA A 458 24.92 -10.21 -0.95
C ALA A 458 23.87 -10.25 0.16
N GLY A 459 24.25 -10.76 1.31
CA GLY A 459 23.39 -10.72 2.49
C GLY A 459 24.02 -11.35 3.71
N MET A 460 23.48 -10.98 4.87
CA MET A 460 23.91 -11.46 6.18
C MET A 460 22.96 -12.52 6.70
N SER A 461 23.48 -13.64 7.24
CA SER A 461 22.70 -14.68 7.90
C SER A 461 21.55 -15.18 7.00
N CYS A 462 20.30 -14.97 7.36
CA CYS A 462 19.15 -15.29 6.51
C CYS A 462 19.24 -14.63 5.12
N GLY A 463 19.64 -13.37 5.02
CA GLY A 463 19.86 -12.70 3.74
C GLY A 463 20.94 -13.36 2.88
N GLY A 464 21.96 -13.95 3.50
CA GLY A 464 22.95 -14.77 2.80
C GLY A 464 22.38 -16.08 2.26
N LEU A 465 21.42 -16.70 2.97
CA LEU A 465 20.67 -17.86 2.47
C LEU A 465 19.77 -17.49 1.29
N GLN A 466 19.11 -16.33 1.34
CA GLN A 466 18.34 -15.78 0.21
C GLN A 466 19.25 -15.51 -1.01
N THR A 467 20.45 -14.99 -0.78
CA THR A 467 21.47 -14.80 -1.82
C THR A 467 21.87 -16.13 -2.48
N LEU A 468 22.10 -17.18 -1.69
CA LEU A 468 22.42 -18.52 -2.22
C LEU A 468 21.22 -19.17 -2.93
N PHE A 469 20.00 -18.87 -2.51
CA PHE A 469 18.78 -19.29 -3.22
C PHE A 469 18.73 -18.70 -4.63
N ASN A 470 19.11 -17.42 -4.79
CA ASN A 470 19.07 -16.68 -6.05
C ASN A 470 20.37 -16.77 -6.89
N CYS A 471 21.38 -17.51 -6.46
CA CYS A 471 22.74 -17.48 -7.03
C CYS A 471 22.85 -17.87 -8.51
N ALA A 472 21.81 -18.48 -9.08
CA ALA A 472 21.76 -18.91 -10.48
C ALA A 472 21.36 -17.79 -11.47
N ASP A 473 20.92 -16.60 -10.99
CA ASP A 473 20.50 -15.52 -11.88
C ASP A 473 21.68 -15.04 -12.73
N PRO A 474 21.59 -15.11 -14.08
CA PRO A 474 22.72 -14.84 -14.97
C PRO A 474 23.20 -13.39 -14.97
N ARG A 475 22.44 -12.47 -14.38
CA ARG A 475 22.79 -11.05 -14.27
C ARG A 475 23.76 -10.78 -13.11
N ILE A 476 23.91 -11.72 -12.20
CA ILE A 476 24.80 -11.59 -11.06
C ILE A 476 26.26 -11.73 -11.52
N LYS A 477 27.10 -10.77 -11.20
CA LYS A 477 28.52 -10.73 -11.51
C LYS A 477 29.41 -11.19 -10.36
N ALA A 478 28.99 -11.01 -9.13
CA ALA A 478 29.71 -11.45 -7.94
C ALA A 478 28.73 -11.75 -6.80
N LEU A 479 29.16 -12.62 -5.88
CA LEU A 479 28.41 -12.93 -4.65
C LEU A 479 29.25 -12.60 -3.42
N MET A 480 28.56 -12.15 -2.34
CA MET A 480 29.19 -11.94 -1.03
C MET A 480 28.27 -12.49 0.07
N ILE A 481 28.68 -13.55 0.73
CA ILE A 481 27.93 -14.25 1.76
C ILE A 481 28.51 -13.86 3.12
N CYS A 482 27.72 -13.15 3.90
CA CYS A 482 28.16 -12.56 5.16
C CYS A 482 27.55 -13.29 6.35
N ASN A 483 28.36 -13.83 7.28
CA ASN A 483 27.91 -14.58 8.46
C ASN A 483 26.82 -15.60 8.12
N SER A 484 27.01 -16.35 7.02
CA SER A 484 26.00 -17.25 6.46
C SER A 484 26.63 -18.45 5.76
N GLY A 485 25.78 -19.40 5.35
CA GLY A 485 26.11 -20.60 4.61
C GLY A 485 24.96 -21.59 4.67
N LEU A 486 24.81 -22.45 3.65
CA LEU A 486 23.76 -23.45 3.60
C LEU A 486 23.89 -24.44 4.76
N PHE A 487 22.76 -24.87 5.31
CA PHE A 487 22.76 -25.84 6.40
C PHE A 487 23.32 -27.18 5.98
N ASN A 488 24.01 -27.85 6.92
CA ASN A 488 24.47 -29.23 6.75
C ASN A 488 23.27 -30.20 6.71
N GLU A 489 23.48 -31.42 6.20
CA GLU A 489 22.41 -32.40 5.90
C GLU A 489 21.43 -32.68 7.04
N GLN A 490 21.84 -32.57 8.30
CA GLN A 490 20.99 -32.80 9.47
C GLN A 490 19.87 -31.74 9.61
N ASN A 491 20.03 -30.58 9.01
CA ASN A 491 19.07 -29.45 9.05
C ASN A 491 18.60 -29.05 7.64
N ALA A 492 19.02 -29.79 6.60
CA ALA A 492 18.62 -29.51 5.22
C ALA A 492 17.11 -29.74 5.04
N GLY A 493 16.41 -28.75 4.50
CA GLY A 493 14.96 -28.80 4.27
C GLY A 493 14.11 -28.13 5.35
N GLN A 494 14.70 -27.61 6.43
CA GLN A 494 13.98 -26.73 7.35
C GLN A 494 13.71 -25.39 6.67
N ALA A 495 12.47 -24.91 6.73
CA ALA A 495 12.15 -23.56 6.24
C ALA A 495 12.72 -22.51 7.21
N VAL A 496 13.35 -21.46 6.68
CA VAL A 496 13.79 -20.29 7.43
C VAL A 496 13.09 -19.06 6.83
N GLY A 497 12.38 -18.31 7.65
CA GLY A 497 11.62 -17.16 7.17
C GLY A 497 10.55 -17.50 6.13
N GLY A 498 9.97 -18.72 6.19
CA GLY A 498 8.99 -19.19 5.20
C GLY A 498 9.59 -19.68 3.87
N MET A 499 10.89 -19.51 3.66
CA MET A 499 11.59 -19.94 2.46
C MET A 499 12.10 -21.40 2.62
N PRO A 500 11.82 -22.31 1.67
CA PRO A 500 12.42 -23.63 1.68
C PRO A 500 13.94 -23.53 1.51
N MET A 501 14.70 -24.10 2.45
CA MET A 501 16.17 -24.05 2.39
C MET A 501 16.72 -24.85 1.23
N PRO A 502 17.54 -24.23 0.37
CA PRO A 502 18.25 -24.96 -0.66
C PRO A 502 19.24 -25.94 -0.01
N LYS A 503 19.38 -27.11 -0.63
CA LYS A 503 20.39 -28.09 -0.25
C LYS A 503 21.77 -27.65 -0.75
N LYS A 504 22.83 -28.31 -0.25
CA LYS A 504 24.23 -28.03 -0.65
C LYS A 504 24.49 -28.17 -2.15
N GLU A 505 23.70 -28.99 -2.87
CA GLU A 505 23.78 -29.11 -4.34
C GLU A 505 23.52 -27.76 -5.06
N LYS A 506 22.77 -26.85 -4.43
CA LYS A 506 22.52 -25.49 -4.96
C LYS A 506 23.82 -24.71 -5.19
N LEU A 507 24.90 -25.03 -4.46
CA LEU A 507 26.21 -24.42 -4.66
C LEU A 507 26.76 -24.63 -6.07
N ASN A 508 26.32 -25.70 -6.78
CA ASN A 508 26.74 -25.98 -8.15
C ASN A 508 26.17 -25.00 -9.18
N ASP A 509 25.11 -24.27 -8.82
CA ASP A 509 24.47 -23.27 -9.68
C ASP A 509 25.23 -21.92 -9.66
N ILE A 510 26.20 -21.77 -8.76
CA ILE A 510 27.02 -20.56 -8.68
C ILE A 510 27.92 -20.50 -9.92
N HIS A 511 27.85 -19.40 -10.66
CA HIS A 511 28.59 -19.21 -11.91
C HIS A 511 29.55 -18.00 -11.86
N THR A 512 29.65 -17.34 -10.72
CA THR A 512 30.42 -16.08 -10.52
C THR A 512 31.40 -16.20 -9.36
N PRO A 513 32.40 -15.31 -9.26
CA PRO A 513 33.24 -15.23 -8.06
C PRO A 513 32.42 -15.01 -6.79
N ILE A 514 32.79 -15.71 -5.73
CA ILE A 514 32.08 -15.65 -4.44
C ILE A 514 33.05 -15.48 -3.28
N MET A 515 32.70 -14.60 -2.34
CA MET A 515 33.38 -14.39 -1.08
C MET A 515 32.49 -14.73 0.10
N TYR A 516 32.96 -15.56 1.00
CA TYR A 516 32.39 -15.75 2.35
C TYR A 516 33.10 -14.82 3.31
N MET A 517 32.37 -13.99 4.06
CA MET A 517 32.89 -13.12 5.12
C MET A 517 32.22 -13.53 6.43
N LEU A 518 33.01 -14.13 7.34
CA LEU A 518 32.51 -14.79 8.52
C LEU A 518 33.08 -14.17 9.80
N GLY A 519 32.34 -14.32 10.92
CA GLY A 519 32.67 -13.75 12.22
C GLY A 519 33.64 -14.60 13.07
N GLY A 520 34.40 -15.51 12.45
CA GLY A 520 35.28 -16.43 13.16
C GLY A 520 34.54 -17.65 13.74
N LYS A 521 35.23 -18.46 14.56
CA LYS A 521 34.69 -19.73 15.10
C LYS A 521 33.47 -19.55 16.01
N GLU A 522 33.30 -18.38 16.60
CA GLU A 522 32.17 -18.03 17.46
C GLU A 522 30.94 -17.61 16.65
N ASP A 523 31.07 -17.45 15.35
CA ASP A 523 29.94 -17.23 14.45
C ASP A 523 29.16 -18.52 14.27
N ILE A 524 27.87 -18.52 14.59
CA ILE A 524 26.98 -19.71 14.42
C ILE A 524 26.93 -20.22 12.98
N ALA A 525 27.21 -19.37 12.00
CA ALA A 525 27.25 -19.71 10.58
C ALA A 525 28.63 -20.19 10.11
N TYR A 526 29.67 -20.10 10.96
CA TYR A 526 31.06 -20.41 10.56
C TYR A 526 31.20 -21.79 9.95
N GLY A 527 30.66 -22.83 10.63
CA GLY A 527 30.72 -24.20 10.15
C GLY A 527 30.07 -24.41 8.79
N ASN A 528 28.91 -23.78 8.57
CA ASN A 528 28.16 -23.86 7.33
C ASN A 528 28.87 -23.14 6.18
N GLY A 529 29.33 -21.90 6.42
CA GLY A 529 30.06 -21.12 5.42
C GLY A 529 31.41 -21.72 5.03
N MET A 530 32.16 -22.25 5.98
CA MET A 530 33.44 -22.94 5.69
C MET A 530 33.23 -24.27 4.97
N ASP A 531 32.12 -24.99 5.20
CA ASP A 531 31.77 -26.19 4.43
C ASP A 531 31.40 -25.84 2.99
N ASP A 532 30.57 -24.77 2.80
CA ASP A 532 30.25 -24.24 1.46
C ASP A 532 31.52 -23.85 0.70
N PHE A 533 32.41 -23.09 1.32
CA PHE A 533 33.70 -22.70 0.74
C PHE A 533 34.51 -23.93 0.26
N LYS A 534 34.58 -24.98 1.05
CA LYS A 534 35.30 -26.23 0.68
C LYS A 534 34.67 -26.96 -0.51
N ARG A 535 33.35 -26.90 -0.65
CA ARG A 535 32.60 -27.53 -1.76
C ARG A 535 32.73 -26.78 -3.07
N ILE A 536 32.84 -25.44 -3.02
CA ILE A 536 32.91 -24.60 -4.22
C ILE A 536 34.30 -24.64 -4.84
N GLN A 537 34.47 -25.48 -5.88
CA GLN A 537 35.73 -25.63 -6.60
C GLN A 537 35.65 -25.26 -8.09
N HIS A 538 34.47 -24.96 -8.61
CA HIS A 538 34.19 -24.70 -10.03
C HIS A 538 34.20 -23.21 -10.39
N VAL A 539 34.14 -22.31 -9.40
CA VAL A 539 34.29 -20.85 -9.56
C VAL A 539 35.35 -20.31 -8.58
N PRO A 540 35.91 -19.09 -8.81
CA PRO A 540 36.77 -18.45 -7.83
C PRO A 540 36.05 -18.23 -6.50
N CYS A 541 36.58 -18.76 -5.42
CA CYS A 541 35.98 -18.68 -4.09
C CYS A 541 37.05 -18.40 -3.02
N CYS A 542 36.73 -17.45 -2.13
CA CYS A 542 37.53 -17.21 -0.91
C CYS A 542 36.63 -17.12 0.33
N ALA A 543 37.23 -17.45 1.47
CA ALA A 543 36.63 -17.26 2.79
C ALA A 543 37.56 -16.38 3.62
N ILE A 544 37.03 -15.30 4.15
CA ILE A 544 37.70 -14.37 5.05
C ILE A 544 37.01 -14.41 6.42
N ASN A 545 37.78 -14.34 7.48
CA ASN A 545 37.26 -14.41 8.84
C ASN A 545 37.85 -13.32 9.71
N PHE A 546 36.99 -12.72 10.53
CA PHE A 546 37.35 -11.78 11.59
C PHE A 546 36.60 -12.16 12.88
N PRO A 547 37.25 -12.35 14.04
CA PRO A 547 36.65 -13.03 15.21
C PRO A 547 35.76 -12.10 16.04
N VAL A 548 34.58 -11.75 15.49
CA VAL A 548 33.59 -10.86 16.13
C VAL A 548 32.23 -11.54 16.37
N GLY A 549 32.11 -12.84 16.03
CA GLY A 549 30.87 -13.59 16.14
C GLY A 549 29.84 -13.26 15.05
N HIS A 550 28.60 -13.76 15.25
CA HIS A 550 27.55 -13.73 14.22
C HIS A 550 27.06 -12.32 13.87
N GLY A 551 27.12 -11.38 14.80
CA GLY A 551 26.65 -10.00 14.59
C GLY A 551 27.54 -9.16 13.64
N GLY A 552 28.76 -9.61 13.33
CA GLY A 552 29.70 -8.84 12.51
C GLY A 552 29.99 -7.45 13.10
N THR A 553 30.41 -6.53 12.23
CA THR A 553 30.67 -5.12 12.62
C THR A 553 29.71 -4.11 11.99
N TYR A 554 28.62 -4.57 11.36
CA TYR A 554 27.72 -3.76 10.52
C TYR A 554 27.16 -2.52 11.22
N ARG A 555 26.88 -2.60 12.55
CA ARG A 555 26.35 -1.49 13.36
C ARG A 555 27.41 -0.50 13.86
N GLN A 556 28.67 -0.86 13.75
CA GLN A 556 29.75 0.06 14.12
C GLN A 556 29.78 1.28 13.18
N PRO A 557 30.38 2.41 13.59
CA PRO A 557 30.55 3.54 12.70
C PRO A 557 31.14 3.11 11.35
N HIS A 558 30.51 3.56 10.26
CA HIS A 558 30.89 3.22 8.87
C HIS A 558 30.95 1.71 8.59
N GLY A 559 30.23 0.88 9.38
CA GLY A 559 30.19 -0.57 9.26
C GLY A 559 31.45 -1.31 9.77
N GLY A 560 32.38 -0.58 10.38
CA GLY A 560 33.57 -1.13 11.02
C GLY A 560 34.48 -1.92 10.10
N GLU A 561 35.17 -2.93 10.66
CA GLU A 561 36.17 -3.74 9.96
C GLU A 561 35.63 -4.51 8.74
N PHE A 562 34.32 -4.88 8.74
CA PHE A 562 33.71 -5.64 7.64
C PHE A 562 33.56 -4.81 6.36
N THR A 563 33.39 -3.50 6.48
CA THR A 563 33.26 -2.63 5.30
C THR A 563 34.53 -2.61 4.46
N ILE A 564 35.69 -2.71 5.07
CA ILE A 564 36.98 -2.59 4.38
C ILE A 564 37.16 -3.67 3.30
N PRO A 565 37.11 -4.99 3.61
CA PRO A 565 37.18 -6.02 2.58
C PRO A 565 35.94 -6.08 1.70
N ALA A 566 34.75 -5.77 2.21
CA ALA A 566 33.54 -5.73 1.40
C ALA A 566 33.64 -4.69 0.28
N LEU A 567 34.07 -3.48 0.60
CA LEU A 567 34.26 -2.42 -0.37
C LEU A 567 35.35 -2.77 -1.39
N ALA A 568 36.48 -3.31 -0.92
CA ALA A 568 37.56 -3.78 -1.81
C ALA A 568 37.06 -4.91 -2.75
N TRP A 569 36.22 -5.83 -2.26
CA TRP A 569 35.61 -6.88 -3.08
C TRP A 569 34.74 -6.29 -4.18
N LEU A 570 33.84 -5.36 -3.82
CA LEU A 570 32.92 -4.71 -4.76
C LEU A 570 33.68 -3.90 -5.81
N GLN A 571 34.68 -3.10 -5.41
CA GLN A 571 35.52 -2.34 -6.32
C GLN A 571 36.29 -3.24 -7.29
N TRP A 572 36.83 -4.35 -6.79
CA TRP A 572 37.56 -5.29 -7.64
C TRP A 572 36.63 -6.00 -8.62
N GLN A 573 35.58 -6.66 -8.12
CA GLN A 573 34.75 -7.54 -8.94
C GLN A 573 33.82 -6.77 -9.90
N LEU A 574 33.34 -5.61 -9.48
CA LEU A 574 32.37 -4.85 -10.26
C LEU A 574 33.04 -3.76 -11.12
N GLN A 575 34.08 -3.12 -10.62
CA GLN A 575 34.75 -2.00 -11.30
C GLN A 575 36.11 -2.38 -11.91
N GLY A 576 36.60 -3.61 -11.66
CA GLY A 576 37.90 -4.07 -12.16
C GLY A 576 39.10 -3.35 -11.51
N ASN A 577 38.93 -2.78 -10.30
CA ASN A 577 39.95 -2.03 -9.60
C ASN A 577 41.07 -2.98 -9.11
N LYS A 578 42.25 -2.89 -9.75
CA LYS A 578 43.42 -3.72 -9.44
C LYS A 578 44.10 -3.37 -8.11
N GLU A 579 43.98 -2.14 -7.64
CA GLU A 579 44.47 -1.77 -6.31
C GLU A 579 43.63 -2.42 -5.20
N ALA A 580 42.30 -2.41 -5.36
CA ALA A 580 41.38 -3.10 -4.45
C ALA A 580 41.64 -4.63 -4.44
N ALA A 581 42.00 -5.22 -5.58
CA ALA A 581 42.33 -6.64 -5.67
C ALA A 581 43.50 -7.05 -4.75
N LYS A 582 44.44 -6.15 -4.46
CA LYS A 582 45.58 -6.42 -3.55
C LYS A 582 45.14 -6.75 -2.12
N MET A 583 43.90 -6.42 -1.77
CA MET A 583 43.30 -6.85 -0.50
C MET A 583 43.34 -8.38 -0.36
N PHE A 584 43.12 -9.12 -1.47
CA PHE A 584 42.87 -10.55 -1.45
C PHE A 584 43.94 -11.38 -2.18
N ILE A 585 44.65 -10.80 -3.17
CA ILE A 585 45.59 -11.51 -4.03
C ILE A 585 46.99 -10.90 -3.99
N GLY A 586 47.96 -11.64 -4.51
CA GLY A 586 49.35 -11.29 -4.51
C GLY A 586 50.19 -12.08 -3.52
N LYS A 587 51.48 -11.77 -3.42
CA LYS A 587 52.43 -12.47 -2.52
C LYS A 587 52.10 -12.20 -1.04
N ASN A 588 51.63 -10.99 -0.72
CA ASN A 588 51.30 -10.56 0.63
C ASN A 588 49.95 -9.82 0.58
N PRO A 589 48.79 -10.51 0.60
CA PRO A 589 47.49 -9.86 0.61
C PRO A 589 47.34 -8.84 1.74
N GLN A 590 46.84 -7.65 1.46
CA GLN A 590 46.74 -6.56 2.44
C GLN A 590 45.83 -6.95 3.62
N LEU A 591 44.79 -7.81 3.38
CA LEU A 591 43.90 -8.31 4.43
C LEU A 591 44.71 -9.05 5.53
N LEU A 592 45.71 -9.85 5.15
CA LEU A 592 46.54 -10.60 6.11
C LEU A 592 47.53 -9.72 6.89
N GLN A 593 47.71 -8.48 6.50
CA GLN A 593 48.50 -7.48 7.25
C GLN A 593 47.65 -6.80 8.33
N ARG A 594 46.34 -6.94 8.28
CA ARG A 594 45.41 -6.42 9.28
C ARG A 594 45.30 -7.44 10.42
N LYS A 595 45.25 -6.94 11.64
CA LYS A 595 45.15 -7.77 12.85
C LYS A 595 43.87 -8.63 12.81
N ASP A 596 44.01 -9.87 13.21
CA ASP A 596 42.95 -10.85 13.44
C ASP A 596 42.18 -11.32 12.18
N TRP A 597 42.52 -10.82 10.99
CA TRP A 597 41.95 -11.31 9.74
C TRP A 597 42.64 -12.60 9.25
N THR A 598 41.83 -13.52 8.71
CA THR A 598 42.33 -14.69 7.97
C THR A 598 41.76 -14.73 6.55
N LEU A 599 42.45 -15.39 5.63
CA LEU A 599 42.04 -15.54 4.24
C LEU A 599 42.38 -16.94 3.75
N GLU A 600 41.37 -17.68 3.33
CA GLU A 600 41.50 -18.94 2.60
C GLU A 600 40.94 -18.75 1.19
N SER A 601 41.50 -19.45 0.20
CA SER A 601 41.03 -19.36 -1.19
C SER A 601 41.27 -20.67 -1.94
N ASN A 602 40.34 -20.95 -2.89
CA ASN A 602 40.48 -22.12 -3.75
C ASN A 602 41.52 -21.90 -4.89
N LYS A 603 41.79 -22.95 -5.68
CA LYS A 603 42.79 -22.91 -6.75
C LYS A 603 42.43 -21.92 -7.85
N LEU A 604 41.16 -21.74 -8.16
CA LEU A 604 40.70 -20.82 -9.19
C LEU A 604 40.86 -19.36 -8.75
N PHE A 605 40.58 -19.05 -7.49
CA PHE A 605 40.76 -17.71 -6.92
C PHE A 605 42.23 -17.28 -6.99
N LYS A 606 43.17 -18.20 -6.66
CA LYS A 606 44.63 -17.93 -6.73
C LYS A 606 45.14 -17.59 -8.15
N LYS A 607 44.36 -17.92 -9.19
CA LYS A 607 44.70 -17.64 -10.59
C LYS A 607 44.18 -16.26 -11.07
N LEU A 608 43.34 -15.59 -10.28
CA LEU A 608 42.89 -14.22 -10.59
C LEU A 608 44.09 -13.27 -10.54
N LYS A 609 44.16 -12.36 -11.52
CA LYS A 609 45.26 -11.37 -11.65
C LYS A 609 44.75 -9.96 -11.39
#